data_3c93c709dd52fd6e0d6c1940b29a1d3a
#
_entry.id   3c93c709dd52fd6e0d6c1940b29a1d3a
#
_cell.length_a   1.000
_cell.length_b   1.000
_cell.length_c   1.000
_cell.angle_alpha   90.00
_cell.angle_beta   90.00
_cell.angle_gamma   90.00
#
_symmetry.space_group_name_H-M   'P 1'
#
loop_
_entity.id
_entity.type
_entity.pdbx_description
1 polymer ?
#
loop_
_entity_poly.entity_id
_entity_poly.type
_entity_poly.pdbx_seq_one_letter_code
_entity_poly.pdbx_strand_id
1 'polypeptide(L)'
;MLSREFLIQRGYCCGLGCLMCPYKPKHTEGNTNLMGDSYGAAKELEKKILIVCALEIETQGQLDDYEVLYTGVGKVNATFELTRKFGKYGSYIPYDMVINYGTAGSRKIKKKTLVDCTKFIQRDMDVKGLWFMRGETPFEQDPPFVIQQQNVEFNPIGRNATCGSGDNFAEDKSQYYGEVVDMEAYALAKVCYLYDIPFISFKYITDGADEQAHEDWEKNLADGIEVFKEKILKELKWIY
;
A
#
# COMPACT_ATOMS: atom_id res chain seq x y z
N MET A 1 -16.29 17.04 -15.12
CA MET A 1 -15.42 17.96 -15.92
C MET A 1 -14.72 17.10 -16.95
N LEU A 2 -14.61 17.51 -18.23
CA LEU A 2 -13.95 16.68 -19.26
C LEU A 2 -12.44 16.72 -19.05
N SER A 3 -11.77 15.56 -19.06
CA SER A 3 -10.31 15.49 -18.91
C SER A 3 -9.59 16.03 -20.16
N ARG A 4 -8.31 16.39 -20.00
CA ARG A 4 -7.48 16.89 -21.12
C ARG A 4 -7.29 15.80 -22.18
N GLU A 5 -7.11 14.55 -21.78
CA GLU A 5 -6.95 13.39 -22.64
C GLU A 5 -8.19 13.15 -23.51
N PHE A 6 -9.36 13.19 -22.92
CA PHE A 6 -10.62 13.11 -23.65
C PHE A 6 -10.75 14.22 -24.72
N LEU A 7 -10.35 15.45 -24.37
CA LEU A 7 -10.40 16.58 -25.30
C LEU A 7 -9.38 16.43 -26.43
N ILE A 8 -8.23 15.80 -26.21
CA ILE A 8 -7.24 15.49 -27.26
C ILE A 8 -7.74 14.38 -28.15
N GLN A 9 -8.33 13.31 -27.63
CA GLN A 9 -8.88 12.20 -28.41
C GLN A 9 -9.99 12.62 -29.38
N ARG A 10 -10.73 13.68 -29.06
CA ARG A 10 -11.73 14.25 -29.95
C ARG A 10 -11.14 14.85 -31.23
N GLY A 11 -9.86 15.21 -31.23
CA GLY A 11 -9.12 15.68 -32.41
C GLY A 11 -9.32 17.16 -32.79
N TYR A 12 -10.26 17.88 -32.18
CA TYR A 12 -10.50 19.29 -32.47
C TYR A 12 -11.10 20.07 -31.29
N CYS A 13 -10.89 21.38 -31.26
CA CYS A 13 -11.49 22.27 -30.29
C CYS A 13 -12.97 22.52 -30.60
N CYS A 14 -13.84 22.43 -29.59
CA CYS A 14 -15.28 22.64 -29.72
C CYS A 14 -15.72 24.11 -29.56
N GLY A 15 -14.82 25.02 -29.25
CA GLY A 15 -15.16 26.42 -28.96
C GLY A 15 -15.89 26.72 -27.66
N LEU A 16 -16.28 25.70 -26.86
CA LEU A 16 -17.18 25.81 -25.71
C LEU A 16 -16.53 26.25 -24.39
N GLY A 17 -15.36 26.81 -24.41
CA GLY A 17 -14.73 27.37 -23.21
C GLY A 17 -14.25 26.35 -22.16
N CYS A 18 -13.86 25.12 -22.56
CA CYS A 18 -13.38 24.09 -21.66
C CYS A 18 -12.17 24.55 -20.85
N LEU A 19 -12.21 24.41 -19.51
CA LEU A 19 -11.11 24.78 -18.61
C LEU A 19 -9.78 24.11 -19.00
N MET A 20 -9.82 22.84 -19.43
CA MET A 20 -8.66 22.03 -19.82
C MET A 20 -8.44 22.00 -21.33
N CYS A 21 -8.86 23.04 -22.08
CA CYS A 21 -8.72 23.07 -23.53
C CYS A 21 -7.26 22.86 -23.98
N PRO A 22 -6.96 21.78 -24.73
CA PRO A 22 -5.59 21.45 -25.12
C PRO A 22 -5.11 22.19 -26.39
N TYR A 23 -5.96 22.98 -27.04
CA TYR A 23 -5.66 23.61 -28.32
C TYR A 23 -5.22 25.06 -28.18
N LYS A 24 -4.36 25.53 -29.12
CA LYS A 24 -3.88 26.92 -29.14
C LYS A 24 -4.14 27.53 -30.54
N PRO A 25 -4.86 28.65 -30.64
CA PRO A 25 -5.53 29.36 -29.53
C PRO A 25 -6.64 28.53 -28.88
N LYS A 26 -6.84 28.72 -27.57
CA LYS A 26 -7.91 28.04 -26.83
C LYS A 26 -9.28 28.50 -27.34
N HIS A 27 -10.27 27.60 -27.18
CA HIS A 27 -11.68 27.89 -27.39
C HIS A 27 -12.01 28.39 -28.84
N THR A 28 -11.20 28.00 -29.82
CA THR A 28 -11.44 28.28 -31.22
C THR A 28 -12.02 27.03 -31.88
N GLU A 29 -13.28 27.09 -32.29
CA GLU A 29 -13.99 25.96 -32.89
C GLU A 29 -13.26 25.43 -34.12
N GLY A 30 -13.15 24.11 -34.25
CA GLY A 30 -12.45 23.43 -35.33
C GLY A 30 -10.92 23.48 -35.27
N ASN A 31 -10.33 24.19 -34.28
CA ASN A 31 -8.87 24.24 -34.14
C ASN A 31 -8.30 22.86 -33.74
N THR A 32 -7.36 22.37 -34.54
CA THR A 32 -6.66 21.10 -34.34
C THR A 32 -5.26 21.27 -33.81
N ASN A 33 -4.76 22.50 -33.68
CA ASN A 33 -3.41 22.78 -33.19
C ASN A 33 -3.38 22.60 -31.69
N LEU A 34 -2.85 21.48 -31.22
CA LEU A 34 -2.55 21.28 -29.83
C LEU A 34 -1.59 22.37 -29.35
N MET A 35 -1.81 22.90 -28.15
CA MET A 35 -0.77 23.66 -27.49
C MET A 35 0.44 22.77 -27.51
N GLY A 36 1.43 23.15 -28.33
CA GLY A 36 2.69 22.44 -28.41
C GLY A 36 3.21 22.25 -26.98
N ASP A 37 3.69 21.07 -26.69
CA ASP A 37 4.26 20.69 -25.43
C ASP A 37 5.45 21.60 -25.09
N SER A 38 5.14 22.80 -24.63
CA SER A 38 6.07 23.53 -23.74
C SER A 38 6.11 22.87 -22.34
N TYR A 39 5.33 21.82 -22.13
CA TYR A 39 5.69 20.70 -21.27
C TYR A 39 6.65 19.84 -22.10
N GLY A 40 7.93 20.09 -21.89
CA GLY A 40 9.03 19.35 -22.51
C GLY A 40 8.75 17.86 -22.50
N ALA A 41 9.37 17.17 -23.47
CA ALA A 41 9.32 15.72 -23.67
C ALA A 41 8.88 15.02 -22.41
N ALA A 42 7.80 14.23 -22.45
CA ALA A 42 7.25 13.60 -21.29
C ALA A 42 8.40 13.15 -20.40
N LYS A 43 8.71 13.97 -19.38
CA LYS A 43 9.61 13.55 -18.34
C LYS A 43 8.87 12.34 -17.83
N GLU A 44 9.40 11.18 -18.07
CA GLU A 44 8.88 9.94 -17.50
C GLU A 44 8.56 10.31 -16.08
N LEU A 45 7.28 10.44 -15.73
CA LEU A 45 6.87 10.92 -14.42
C LEU A 45 7.42 9.87 -13.48
N GLU A 46 8.51 10.20 -12.77
CA GLU A 46 9.07 9.33 -11.75
C GLU A 46 7.93 8.92 -10.84
N LYS A 47 7.56 7.65 -10.88
CA LYS A 47 6.48 7.12 -10.07
C LYS A 47 6.78 7.39 -8.59
N LYS A 48 5.85 8.01 -7.92
CA LYS A 48 6.02 8.39 -6.53
C LYS A 48 5.51 7.31 -5.60
N ILE A 49 6.41 6.76 -4.81
CA ILE A 49 6.12 5.68 -3.87
C ILE A 49 6.17 6.21 -2.44
N LEU A 50 5.17 5.82 -1.65
CA LEU A 50 5.20 6.00 -0.20
C LEU A 50 5.53 4.68 0.47
N ILE A 51 6.62 4.63 1.23
CA ILE A 51 6.92 3.50 2.11
C ILE A 51 6.26 3.74 3.47
N VAL A 52 5.58 2.73 3.99
CA VAL A 52 4.91 2.80 5.30
C VAL A 52 5.46 1.71 6.21
N CYS A 53 5.94 2.11 7.38
CA CYS A 53 6.45 1.22 8.43
C CYS A 53 5.76 1.52 9.76
N ALA A 54 5.68 0.57 10.67
CA ALA A 54 5.15 0.82 12.00
C ALA A 54 6.14 1.62 12.85
N LEU A 55 7.38 1.16 12.93
CA LEU A 55 8.39 1.68 13.85
C LEU A 55 9.70 2.02 13.11
N GLU A 56 10.36 3.09 13.55
CA GLU A 56 11.69 3.48 13.04
C GLU A 56 12.74 2.42 13.31
N ILE A 57 12.62 1.69 14.41
CA ILE A 57 13.55 0.62 14.76
C ILE A 57 13.57 -0.52 13.72
N GLU A 58 12.48 -0.73 12.97
CA GLU A 58 12.41 -1.74 11.91
C GLU A 58 13.26 -1.36 10.70
N THR A 59 13.49 -0.07 10.48
CA THR A 59 14.24 0.46 9.32
C THR A 59 15.66 0.91 9.67
N GLN A 60 15.94 1.13 10.95
CA GLN A 60 17.25 1.56 11.46
C GLN A 60 17.85 2.78 10.74
N GLY A 61 17.01 3.72 10.29
CA GLY A 61 17.46 4.88 9.52
C GLY A 61 17.97 4.57 8.11
N GLN A 62 17.75 3.35 7.61
CA GLN A 62 18.29 2.93 6.31
C GLN A 62 17.40 3.27 5.10
N LEU A 63 16.32 4.02 5.31
CA LEU A 63 15.38 4.43 4.27
C LEU A 63 15.35 5.96 4.05
N ASP A 64 16.38 6.68 4.46
CA ASP A 64 16.43 8.16 4.39
C ASP A 64 16.34 8.71 2.95
N ASP A 65 16.69 7.90 1.94
CA ASP A 65 16.55 8.26 0.53
C ASP A 65 15.11 8.15 0.00
N TYR A 66 14.17 7.68 0.81
CA TYR A 66 12.79 7.42 0.43
C TYR A 66 11.81 8.25 1.25
N GLU A 67 10.63 8.49 0.71
CA GLU A 67 9.54 9.06 1.51
C GLU A 67 8.93 7.97 2.39
N VAL A 68 9.20 8.02 3.71
CA VAL A 68 8.73 7.04 4.69
C VAL A 68 7.69 7.67 5.63
N LEU A 69 6.61 6.94 5.90
CA LEU A 69 5.62 7.25 6.92
C LEU A 69 5.71 6.21 8.04
N TYR A 70 6.08 6.64 9.23
CA TYR A 70 6.01 5.84 10.44
C TYR A 70 4.67 6.04 11.13
N THR A 71 3.92 4.95 11.30
CA THR A 71 2.53 5.03 11.77
C THR A 71 2.37 4.80 13.27
N GLY A 72 3.36 4.18 13.92
CA GLY A 72 3.16 3.53 15.22
C GLY A 72 2.45 2.19 15.07
N VAL A 73 2.36 1.47 16.18
CA VAL A 73 1.83 0.10 16.26
C VAL A 73 0.31 0.11 16.27
N GLY A 74 -0.28 -0.85 15.57
CA GLY A 74 -1.69 -1.18 15.62
C GLY A 74 -2.55 -0.52 14.53
N LYS A 75 -3.70 -1.13 14.27
CA LYS A 75 -4.61 -0.75 13.18
C LYS A 75 -5.12 0.69 13.27
N VAL A 76 -5.39 1.18 14.47
CA VAL A 76 -5.91 2.54 14.69
C VAL A 76 -4.88 3.58 14.28
N ASN A 77 -3.63 3.42 14.74
CA ASN A 77 -2.53 4.32 14.39
C ASN A 77 -2.24 4.26 12.89
N ALA A 78 -2.16 3.07 12.31
CA ALA A 78 -1.94 2.88 10.88
C ALA A 78 -3.00 3.57 10.03
N THR A 79 -4.29 3.40 10.38
CA THR A 79 -5.40 4.07 9.70
C THR A 79 -5.29 5.58 9.82
N PHE A 80 -5.10 6.09 11.04
CA PHE A 80 -5.07 7.53 11.31
C PHE A 80 -3.93 8.23 10.55
N GLU A 81 -2.71 7.71 10.67
CA GLU A 81 -1.54 8.36 10.07
C GLU A 81 -1.56 8.32 8.54
N LEU A 82 -1.97 7.19 7.93
CA LEU A 82 -2.05 7.11 6.47
C LEU A 82 -3.18 8.01 5.93
N THR A 83 -4.35 8.02 6.58
CA THR A 83 -5.46 8.90 6.19
C THR A 83 -5.08 10.36 6.37
N ARG A 84 -4.40 10.73 7.46
CA ARG A 84 -3.87 12.07 7.70
C ARG A 84 -2.84 12.48 6.65
N LYS A 85 -1.99 11.54 6.22
CA LYS A 85 -1.02 11.78 5.14
C LYS A 85 -1.72 12.09 3.83
N PHE A 86 -2.71 11.28 3.45
CA PHE A 86 -3.49 11.49 2.22
C PHE A 86 -4.33 12.77 2.27
N GLY A 87 -4.93 13.06 3.42
CA GLY A 87 -5.75 14.26 3.62
C GLY A 87 -5.02 15.59 3.37
N LYS A 88 -3.68 15.62 3.44
CA LYS A 88 -2.88 16.80 3.10
C LYS A 88 -2.96 17.19 1.62
N TYR A 89 -3.34 16.28 0.75
CA TYR A 89 -3.35 16.45 -0.70
C TYR A 89 -4.76 16.70 -1.28
N GLY A 90 -5.81 16.65 -0.45
CA GLY A 90 -7.19 16.84 -0.89
C GLY A 90 -7.64 15.74 -1.84
N SER A 91 -8.13 16.13 -3.03
CA SER A 91 -8.65 15.19 -4.03
C SER A 91 -7.58 14.56 -4.92
N TYR A 92 -6.32 14.96 -4.81
CA TYR A 92 -5.22 14.42 -5.61
C TYR A 92 -4.11 13.90 -4.71
N ILE A 93 -4.01 12.60 -4.57
CA ILE A 93 -2.95 11.94 -3.82
C ILE A 93 -1.81 11.64 -4.78
N PRO A 94 -0.58 12.13 -4.50
CA PRO A 94 0.51 12.08 -5.48
C PRO A 94 1.27 10.75 -5.48
N TYR A 95 0.74 9.70 -4.88
CA TYR A 95 1.42 8.39 -4.80
C TYR A 95 0.82 7.43 -5.80
N ASP A 96 1.68 6.82 -6.61
CA ASP A 96 1.31 5.77 -7.57
C ASP A 96 1.19 4.41 -6.88
N MET A 97 1.84 4.25 -5.72
CA MET A 97 1.78 3.03 -4.93
C MET A 97 2.19 3.29 -3.48
N VAL A 98 1.63 2.51 -2.57
CA VAL A 98 2.07 2.40 -1.18
C VAL A 98 2.71 1.03 -0.96
N ILE A 99 3.92 1.03 -0.43
CA ILE A 99 4.64 -0.18 -0.01
C ILE A 99 4.71 -0.19 1.52
N ASN A 100 4.12 -1.19 2.15
CA ASN A 100 4.33 -1.42 3.57
C ASN A 100 5.53 -2.37 3.76
N TYR A 101 6.46 -1.98 4.59
CA TYR A 101 7.51 -2.83 5.13
C TYR A 101 7.36 -2.95 6.63
N GLY A 102 7.61 -4.13 7.18
CA GLY A 102 7.60 -4.39 8.61
C GLY A 102 7.89 -5.85 8.95
N THR A 103 7.91 -6.14 10.23
CA THR A 103 8.10 -7.49 10.77
C THR A 103 6.76 -8.21 10.92
N ALA A 104 6.80 -9.54 10.99
CA ALA A 104 5.61 -10.36 11.16
C ALA A 104 5.95 -11.76 11.69
N GLY A 105 4.96 -12.40 12.31
CA GLY A 105 5.03 -13.80 12.70
C GLY A 105 4.45 -14.74 11.66
N SER A 106 4.94 -15.98 11.62
CA SER A 106 4.36 -17.02 10.79
C SER A 106 4.62 -18.43 11.33
N ARG A 107 3.54 -19.24 11.37
CA ARG A 107 3.63 -20.68 11.66
C ARG A 107 3.91 -21.53 10.43
N LYS A 108 3.83 -20.92 9.22
CA LYS A 108 3.92 -21.62 7.93
C LYS A 108 5.19 -21.28 7.16
N ILE A 109 5.76 -20.10 7.43
CA ILE A 109 6.91 -19.56 6.71
C ILE A 109 8.09 -19.50 7.67
N LYS A 110 9.25 -19.93 7.17
CA LYS A 110 10.47 -19.95 7.98
C LYS A 110 10.87 -18.56 8.44
N LYS A 111 11.30 -18.43 9.70
CA LYS A 111 11.94 -17.22 10.25
C LYS A 111 13.07 -16.75 9.34
N LYS A 112 13.33 -15.47 9.33
CA LYS A 112 14.35 -14.79 8.48
C LYS A 112 14.06 -14.88 6.98
N THR A 113 12.79 -14.97 6.61
CA THR A 113 12.33 -14.92 5.21
C THR A 113 11.55 -13.63 4.98
N LEU A 114 11.86 -12.91 3.89
CA LEU A 114 11.03 -11.81 3.40
C LEU A 114 9.98 -12.37 2.45
N VAL A 115 8.72 -11.99 2.68
CA VAL A 115 7.57 -12.41 1.86
C VAL A 115 6.72 -11.21 1.47
N ASP A 116 6.05 -11.31 0.33
CA ASP A 116 5.04 -10.37 -0.11
C ASP A 116 3.66 -10.84 0.35
N CYS A 117 2.83 -9.88 0.72
CA CYS A 117 1.42 -10.07 1.05
C CYS A 117 0.57 -9.19 0.13
N THR A 118 -0.41 -9.80 -0.53
CA THR A 118 -1.37 -9.14 -1.42
C THR A 118 -2.81 -9.36 -1.01
N LYS A 119 -3.04 -10.18 0.03
CA LYS A 119 -4.35 -10.46 0.62
C LYS A 119 -4.32 -10.11 2.10
N PHE A 120 -5.31 -9.35 2.55
CA PHE A 120 -5.35 -8.80 3.90
C PHE A 120 -6.67 -9.10 4.58
N ILE A 121 -6.62 -9.56 5.83
CA ILE A 121 -7.77 -9.88 6.67
C ILE A 121 -7.60 -9.29 8.06
N GLN A 122 -8.71 -8.91 8.69
CA GLN A 122 -8.72 -8.43 10.07
C GLN A 122 -8.86 -9.63 11.02
N ARG A 123 -7.73 -10.24 11.44
CA ARG A 123 -7.73 -11.52 12.15
C ARG A 123 -8.41 -11.53 13.52
N ASP A 124 -8.50 -10.38 14.17
CA ASP A 124 -9.10 -10.18 15.50
C ASP A 124 -10.55 -9.67 15.46
N MET A 125 -11.12 -9.43 14.27
CA MET A 125 -12.55 -9.21 14.13
C MET A 125 -13.26 -10.56 14.27
N ASP A 126 -13.87 -10.82 15.40
CA ASP A 126 -14.59 -12.06 15.68
C ASP A 126 -15.93 -11.79 16.35
N VAL A 127 -16.98 -11.83 15.57
CA VAL A 127 -18.36 -11.56 15.96
C VAL A 127 -19.30 -12.74 15.66
N LYS A 128 -18.80 -13.95 15.90
CA LYS A 128 -19.52 -15.22 15.63
C LYS A 128 -20.95 -15.25 16.18
N GLY A 129 -21.20 -14.56 17.31
CA GLY A 129 -22.53 -14.43 17.88
C GLY A 129 -23.55 -13.70 16.98
N LEU A 130 -23.09 -13.00 15.95
CA LEU A 130 -23.91 -12.31 14.97
C LEU A 130 -23.91 -13.02 13.60
N TRP A 131 -23.45 -14.27 13.52
CA TRP A 131 -23.42 -15.12 12.30
C TRP A 131 -22.45 -14.63 11.20
N PHE A 132 -21.49 -13.77 11.52
CA PHE A 132 -20.42 -13.36 10.61
C PHE A 132 -19.19 -14.27 10.76
N MET A 133 -18.44 -14.41 9.68
CA MET A 133 -17.18 -15.14 9.72
C MET A 133 -16.09 -14.33 10.45
N ARG A 134 -15.10 -15.01 11.00
CA ARG A 134 -13.93 -14.33 11.54
C ARG A 134 -13.24 -13.51 10.45
N GLY A 135 -12.93 -12.28 10.76
CA GLY A 135 -12.34 -11.31 9.83
C GLY A 135 -13.37 -10.43 9.11
N GLU A 136 -14.64 -10.81 9.17
CA GLU A 136 -15.73 -10.10 8.53
C GLU A 136 -16.24 -8.95 9.43
N THR A 137 -16.23 -7.73 8.91
CA THR A 137 -16.83 -6.58 9.60
C THR A 137 -18.35 -6.61 9.37
N PRO A 138 -19.17 -6.67 10.44
CA PRO A 138 -20.62 -6.73 10.30
C PRO A 138 -21.20 -5.60 9.45
N PHE A 139 -22.08 -5.97 8.52
CA PHE A 139 -22.83 -5.06 7.66
C PHE A 139 -21.99 -4.24 6.66
N GLU A 140 -20.69 -4.50 6.57
CA GLU A 140 -19.81 -3.89 5.60
C GLU A 140 -19.75 -4.77 4.34
N GLN A 141 -20.14 -4.23 3.19
CA GLN A 141 -20.10 -4.95 1.91
C GLN A 141 -18.91 -4.52 1.05
N ASP A 142 -18.44 -3.29 1.23
CA ASP A 142 -17.34 -2.71 0.52
C ASP A 142 -16.47 -1.89 1.50
N PRO A 143 -15.18 -2.23 1.67
CA PRO A 143 -14.44 -3.31 0.99
C PRO A 143 -14.88 -4.73 1.43
N PRO A 144 -14.55 -5.76 0.61
CA PRO A 144 -14.79 -7.15 1.00
C PRO A 144 -13.93 -7.51 2.23
N PHE A 145 -14.35 -8.49 3.03
CA PHE A 145 -13.63 -8.85 4.27
C PHE A 145 -12.21 -9.37 4.02
N VAL A 146 -11.94 -9.91 2.84
CA VAL A 146 -10.58 -10.16 2.35
C VAL A 146 -10.26 -9.09 1.32
N ILE A 147 -9.44 -8.11 1.68
CA ILE A 147 -8.95 -7.12 0.75
C ILE A 147 -7.85 -7.76 -0.09
N GLN A 148 -8.13 -7.99 -1.35
CA GLN A 148 -7.15 -8.49 -2.30
C GLN A 148 -6.74 -7.35 -3.23
N GLN A 149 -5.45 -7.03 -3.22
CA GLN A 149 -4.89 -6.06 -4.14
C GLN A 149 -4.80 -6.68 -5.54
N GLN A 150 -5.57 -6.14 -6.45
CA GLN A 150 -5.53 -6.47 -7.87
C GLN A 150 -4.61 -5.46 -8.58
N ASN A 151 -3.90 -5.92 -9.61
CA ASN A 151 -3.05 -5.05 -10.44
C ASN A 151 -1.85 -4.40 -9.72
N VAL A 152 -1.26 -5.09 -8.74
CA VAL A 152 0.05 -4.68 -8.23
C VAL A 152 1.10 -5.02 -9.29
N GLU A 153 1.48 -4.02 -10.07
CA GLU A 153 2.47 -4.20 -11.16
C GLU A 153 3.85 -4.59 -10.60
N PHE A 154 4.15 -4.18 -9.38
CA PHE A 154 5.42 -4.45 -8.72
C PHE A 154 5.27 -5.50 -7.61
N ASN A 155 5.72 -6.71 -7.88
CA ASN A 155 5.86 -7.78 -6.88
C ASN A 155 7.01 -8.74 -7.23
N PRO A 156 8.26 -8.43 -6.87
CA PRO A 156 9.41 -9.24 -7.25
C PRO A 156 9.50 -10.60 -6.54
N ILE A 157 8.73 -10.83 -5.47
CA ILE A 157 8.71 -12.10 -4.75
C ILE A 157 7.65 -13.06 -5.30
N GLY A 158 6.42 -12.58 -5.52
CA GLY A 158 5.35 -13.32 -6.19
C GLY A 158 4.70 -14.44 -5.36
N ARG A 159 4.86 -14.46 -4.03
CA ARG A 159 4.21 -15.45 -3.17
C ARG A 159 2.72 -15.19 -2.98
N ASN A 160 2.34 -13.92 -2.90
CA ASN A 160 0.95 -13.47 -2.71
C ASN A 160 0.30 -14.02 -1.42
N ALA A 161 1.04 -13.97 -0.33
CA ALA A 161 0.59 -14.47 0.97
C ALA A 161 -0.61 -13.70 1.51
N THR A 162 -1.38 -14.36 2.39
CA THR A 162 -2.45 -13.71 3.16
C THR A 162 -1.90 -13.22 4.50
N CYS A 163 -1.98 -11.91 4.75
CA CYS A 163 -1.62 -11.29 6.02
C CYS A 163 -2.86 -11.05 6.88
N GLY A 164 -2.84 -11.57 8.10
CA GLY A 164 -3.87 -11.32 9.11
C GLY A 164 -3.41 -10.30 10.14
N SER A 165 -4.05 -9.11 10.18
CA SER A 165 -3.70 -8.05 11.13
C SER A 165 -4.62 -8.04 12.35
N GLY A 166 -4.05 -7.77 13.53
CA GLY A 166 -4.78 -7.66 14.78
C GLY A 166 -4.01 -6.87 15.83
N ASP A 167 -4.72 -6.20 16.76
CA ASP A 167 -4.13 -5.33 17.79
C ASP A 167 -3.63 -6.11 19.02
N ASN A 168 -3.11 -7.32 18.80
CA ASN A 168 -2.43 -8.13 19.80
C ASN A 168 -1.28 -8.88 19.16
N PHE A 169 -0.25 -9.16 19.94
CA PHE A 169 0.83 -10.05 19.54
C PHE A 169 0.28 -11.48 19.42
N ALA A 170 0.59 -12.19 18.35
CA ALA A 170 0.06 -13.54 18.12
C ALA A 170 0.99 -14.58 18.78
N GLU A 171 0.63 -15.02 19.98
CA GLU A 171 1.42 -15.96 20.79
C GLU A 171 0.85 -17.39 20.74
N ASP A 172 -0.41 -17.54 20.40
CA ASP A 172 -1.06 -18.84 20.34
C ASP A 172 -1.79 -19.11 19.01
N LYS A 173 -2.18 -20.36 18.79
CA LYS A 173 -2.84 -20.81 17.57
C LYS A 173 -4.22 -20.16 17.35
N SER A 174 -4.93 -19.77 18.39
CA SER A 174 -6.25 -19.14 18.27
C SER A 174 -6.16 -17.73 17.70
N GLN A 175 -5.04 -17.06 17.92
CA GLN A 175 -4.76 -15.71 17.45
C GLN A 175 -4.21 -15.71 16.01
N TYR A 176 -3.73 -16.87 15.53
CA TYR A 176 -3.16 -17.02 14.21
C TYR A 176 -4.25 -17.23 13.15
N TYR A 177 -4.41 -16.27 12.24
CA TYR A 177 -5.33 -16.36 11.12
C TYR A 177 -4.75 -15.65 9.89
N GLY A 178 -4.38 -16.42 8.87
CA GLY A 178 -3.62 -16.01 7.69
C GLY A 178 -2.46 -16.97 7.42
N GLU A 179 -1.51 -16.56 6.58
CA GLU A 179 -0.19 -17.21 6.44
C GLU A 179 0.87 -16.44 7.21
N VAL A 180 0.68 -15.14 7.33
CA VAL A 180 1.50 -14.17 8.04
C VAL A 180 0.60 -13.41 9.01
N VAL A 181 1.10 -13.03 10.17
CA VAL A 181 0.37 -12.22 11.14
C VAL A 181 1.16 -10.99 11.54
N ASP A 182 0.50 -9.85 11.52
CA ASP A 182 1.03 -8.55 11.92
C ASP A 182 -0.01 -7.73 12.69
N MET A 183 0.24 -6.43 12.83
CA MET A 183 -0.66 -5.52 13.55
C MET A 183 -1.22 -4.37 12.71
N GLU A 184 -0.80 -4.14 11.45
CA GLU A 184 -1.13 -2.93 10.68
C GLU A 184 -1.62 -3.18 9.25
N ALA A 185 -1.11 -4.19 8.54
CA ALA A 185 -1.22 -4.30 7.09
C ALA A 185 -2.67 -4.27 6.56
N TYR A 186 -3.62 -4.89 7.28
CA TYR A 186 -5.04 -4.80 6.90
C TYR A 186 -5.56 -3.36 6.92
N ALA A 187 -5.21 -2.60 7.96
CA ALA A 187 -5.66 -1.22 8.08
C ALA A 187 -5.10 -0.35 6.95
N LEU A 188 -3.82 -0.51 6.64
CA LEU A 188 -3.18 0.18 5.52
C LEU A 188 -3.80 -0.21 4.19
N ALA A 189 -4.00 -1.51 3.96
CA ALA A 189 -4.65 -2.03 2.75
C ALA A 189 -6.07 -1.49 2.58
N LYS A 190 -6.85 -1.39 3.67
CA LYS A 190 -8.21 -0.84 3.67
C LYS A 190 -8.20 0.65 3.30
N VAL A 191 -7.31 1.44 3.87
CA VAL A 191 -7.18 2.85 3.50
C VAL A 191 -6.80 2.99 2.03
N CYS A 192 -5.79 2.25 1.55
CA CYS A 192 -5.38 2.31 0.15
C CYS A 192 -6.50 1.87 -0.80
N TYR A 193 -7.26 0.82 -0.46
CA TYR A 193 -8.42 0.37 -1.22
C TYR A 193 -9.47 1.48 -1.36
N LEU A 194 -9.83 2.14 -0.26
CA LEU A 194 -10.85 3.21 -0.26
C LEU A 194 -10.40 4.48 -1.00
N TYR A 195 -9.10 4.68 -1.16
CA TYR A 195 -8.52 5.80 -1.92
C TYR A 195 -8.08 5.41 -3.34
N ASP A 196 -8.33 4.15 -3.75
CA ASP A 196 -7.95 3.59 -5.07
C ASP A 196 -6.43 3.73 -5.36
N ILE A 197 -5.60 3.44 -4.34
CA ILE A 197 -4.15 3.47 -4.44
C ILE A 197 -3.60 2.06 -4.37
N PRO A 198 -2.78 1.60 -5.33
CA PRO A 198 -2.12 0.31 -5.28
C PRO A 198 -1.32 0.12 -3.99
N PHE A 199 -1.45 -1.07 -3.38
CA PHE A 199 -0.81 -1.40 -2.12
C PHE A 199 -0.19 -2.79 -2.14
N ILE A 200 1.00 -2.93 -1.59
CA ILE A 200 1.65 -4.22 -1.34
C ILE A 200 2.36 -4.16 0.02
N SER A 201 2.39 -5.28 0.73
CA SER A 201 3.11 -5.38 1.99
C SER A 201 4.22 -6.42 1.90
N PHE A 202 5.42 -6.04 2.28
CA PHE A 202 6.56 -6.95 2.43
C PHE A 202 6.83 -7.17 3.92
N LYS A 203 6.76 -8.43 4.34
CA LYS A 203 6.92 -8.81 5.74
C LYS A 203 8.13 -9.69 5.95
N TYR A 204 9.02 -9.25 6.84
CA TYR A 204 10.12 -10.07 7.29
C TYR A 204 9.67 -10.93 8.46
N ILE A 205 9.77 -12.24 8.30
CA ILE A 205 9.31 -13.18 9.33
C ILE A 205 10.34 -13.25 10.45
N THR A 206 10.01 -12.64 11.57
CA THR A 206 10.85 -12.60 12.77
C THR A 206 10.63 -13.77 13.70
N ASP A 207 9.40 -14.25 13.78
CA ASP A 207 8.96 -15.19 14.81
C ASP A 207 7.99 -16.26 14.30
N GLY A 208 7.70 -17.22 15.17
CA GLY A 208 6.83 -18.36 14.89
C GLY A 208 5.34 -18.12 15.16
N ALA A 209 4.94 -16.94 15.57
CA ALA A 209 3.60 -16.65 16.11
C ALA A 209 3.21 -17.66 17.21
N ASP A 210 4.10 -17.86 18.17
CA ASP A 210 4.01 -18.79 19.28
C ASP A 210 4.47 -18.15 20.59
N GLU A 211 4.54 -18.89 21.68
CA GLU A 211 4.91 -18.38 23.01
C GLU A 211 6.31 -17.71 23.07
N GLN A 212 7.18 -17.98 22.10
CA GLN A 212 8.53 -17.39 22.01
C GLN A 212 8.56 -16.17 21.07
N ALA A 213 7.42 -15.77 20.52
CA ALA A 213 7.35 -14.77 19.46
C ALA A 213 7.99 -13.43 19.87
N HIS A 214 7.83 -13.00 21.12
CA HIS A 214 8.40 -11.74 21.58
C HIS A 214 9.94 -11.76 21.59
N GLU A 215 10.55 -12.81 22.15
CA GLU A 215 12.02 -12.96 22.21
C GLU A 215 12.62 -13.10 20.80
N ASP A 216 11.94 -13.85 19.93
CA ASP A 216 12.35 -14.03 18.54
C ASP A 216 12.26 -12.72 17.73
N TRP A 217 11.21 -11.92 17.96
CA TRP A 217 11.04 -10.63 17.34
C TRP A 217 12.20 -9.68 17.69
N GLU A 218 12.50 -9.50 18.98
CA GLU A 218 13.60 -8.66 19.43
C GLU A 218 14.94 -9.07 18.80
N LYS A 219 15.19 -10.38 18.75
CA LYS A 219 16.44 -10.93 18.23
C LYS A 219 16.61 -10.77 16.71
N ASN A 220 15.51 -10.86 15.94
CA ASN A 220 15.55 -10.93 14.49
C ASN A 220 15.14 -9.61 13.80
N LEU A 221 14.66 -8.63 14.54
CA LEU A 221 14.14 -7.36 14.06
C LEU A 221 15.13 -6.64 13.11
N ALA A 222 16.40 -6.59 13.49
CA ALA A 222 17.42 -5.82 12.78
C ALA A 222 17.83 -6.39 11.41
N ASP A 223 17.65 -7.67 11.19
CA ASP A 223 18.13 -8.34 9.96
C ASP A 223 17.25 -8.05 8.73
N GLY A 224 15.99 -7.65 8.95
CA GLY A 224 14.98 -7.58 7.90
C GLY A 224 15.19 -6.47 6.89
N ILE A 225 15.65 -5.31 7.34
CA ILE A 225 15.78 -4.13 6.49
C ILE A 225 16.79 -4.33 5.36
N GLU A 226 17.91 -4.99 5.62
CA GLU A 226 18.91 -5.28 4.59
C GLU A 226 18.33 -6.19 3.50
N VAL A 227 17.56 -7.21 3.90
CA VAL A 227 16.90 -8.12 2.95
C VAL A 227 15.86 -7.38 2.11
N PHE A 228 15.11 -6.46 2.72
CA PHE A 228 14.14 -5.62 2.02
C PHE A 228 14.81 -4.71 0.99
N LYS A 229 15.88 -4.02 1.38
CA LYS A 229 16.65 -3.17 0.47
C LYS A 229 17.20 -3.96 -0.72
N GLU A 230 17.76 -5.11 -0.44
CA GLU A 230 18.39 -5.94 -1.47
C GLU A 230 17.39 -6.53 -2.45
N LYS A 231 16.28 -7.06 -1.97
CA LYS A 231 15.29 -7.77 -2.80
C LYS A 231 14.21 -6.88 -3.39
N ILE A 232 13.90 -5.76 -2.75
CA ILE A 232 12.77 -4.92 -3.13
C ILE A 232 13.23 -3.57 -3.66
N LEU A 233 14.00 -2.82 -2.88
CA LEU A 233 14.36 -1.46 -3.30
C LEU A 233 15.33 -1.40 -4.46
N LYS A 234 16.19 -2.40 -4.63
CA LYS A 234 17.05 -2.50 -5.83
C LYS A 234 16.20 -2.71 -7.09
N GLU A 235 15.23 -3.63 -7.03
CA GLU A 235 14.33 -3.90 -8.16
C GLU A 235 13.44 -2.68 -8.46
N LEU A 236 12.99 -1.98 -7.41
CA LEU A 236 12.20 -0.76 -7.54
C LEU A 236 12.91 0.32 -8.37
N LYS A 237 14.21 0.53 -8.17
CA LYS A 237 15.03 1.51 -8.91
C LYS A 237 15.16 1.23 -10.42
N TRP A 238 14.82 0.02 -10.88
CA TRP A 238 14.84 -0.34 -12.30
C TRP A 238 13.50 -0.13 -12.99
N ILE A 239 12.44 0.06 -12.22
CA ILE A 239 11.06 0.15 -12.73
C ILE A 239 10.51 1.58 -12.58
N TYR A 240 11.06 2.33 -11.64
CA TYR A 240 10.59 3.67 -11.25
C TYR A 240 11.75 4.69 -11.27
#